data_124ddc4fe15b0f514685b9086002281d
#
_entry.id   124ddc4fe15b0f514685b9086002281d
#
_cell.length_a   1.000
_cell.length_b   1.000
_cell.length_c   1.000
_cell.angle_alpha   90.00
_cell.angle_beta   90.00
_cell.angle_gamma   90.00
#
_symmetry.space_group_name_H-M   'P 1'
#
loop_
_entity.id
_entity.type
_entity.pdbx_description
1 polymer ?
#
loop_
_entity_poly.entity_id
_entity_poly.type
_entity_poly.pdbx_seq_one_letter_code
_entity_poly.pdbx_strand_id
1 'polypeptide(L)'
;MAASFFHVLLAAAVAGCSSAAADGAHGYWMNSPSLNGWREAVFRAGVPAQPAVLPPGVEPMMVGSSSPAAQMLVLEGMTHLLTFGDMRAFLKFDAALRLDPDCLMAHWGRCMSLMGAGPAFQEQRVHSMKRMKELALRPDCPEQERAYADALAVLLMDGPVKAQEAWETICSTWKRDPYAPRFYAMLLRDGFDGQGNPGEGQKEAVRVVEAVLKERPGSQAALFMRALLEEVAPSISPETVEIARRAVAANPFSASAHHLLGHCLFRTGDYEGASAAFKESENLCLAWEKAENVPPALDDAYFRSILYRAVSEFCAGHYKKAEAIASRAASVPLDKKHPLAPGTLLQLWEARTLPARLMLARPVIPRQALVLKAFPGPLPKGFPDLSNGMTAVATQYMGACYAARQGRTDAVASAFDKMSGILRLLMDGADAARRQMSVSYWARCLQTGSLYSSEIRSLMFPDSANVWMSEAIRSQRFSSLLLPPVMPYPAEWVLARAYLKAGKFRECADMCEQALKRFPNHAGVLETLDKARSSGK
;
A
#
# COMPACT_ATOMS: atom_id res chain seq x y z
N MET A 1 7.57 -6.30 -17.12
CA MET A 1 6.12 -6.48 -16.91
C MET A 1 5.77 -5.99 -15.52
N ALA A 2 5.73 -4.70 -15.32
CA ALA A 2 5.15 -4.08 -14.14
C ALA A 2 3.69 -3.77 -14.47
N ALA A 3 2.80 -4.75 -14.22
CA ALA A 3 1.39 -4.43 -14.18
C ALA A 3 1.23 -3.37 -13.10
N SER A 4 0.92 -2.16 -13.51
CA SER A 4 0.61 -1.04 -12.62
C SER A 4 -0.36 -1.53 -11.57
N PHE A 5 -0.14 -1.17 -10.30
CA PHE A 5 -1.04 -1.50 -9.19
C PHE A 5 -2.51 -1.16 -9.52
N PHE A 6 -2.71 -0.13 -10.31
CA PHE A 6 -4.02 0.26 -10.84
C PHE A 6 -4.56 -0.75 -11.87
N HIS A 7 -3.72 -1.34 -12.73
CA HIS A 7 -4.14 -2.40 -13.65
C HIS A 7 -4.52 -3.68 -12.90
N VAL A 8 -3.84 -4.01 -11.81
CA VAL A 8 -4.19 -5.16 -10.95
C VAL A 8 -5.52 -4.90 -10.22
N LEU A 9 -5.72 -3.69 -9.71
CA LEU A 9 -6.99 -3.29 -9.07
C LEU A 9 -8.12 -3.20 -10.11
N LEU A 10 -7.85 -2.70 -11.30
CA LEU A 10 -8.84 -2.59 -12.37
C LEU A 10 -9.18 -3.97 -12.98
N ALA A 11 -8.18 -4.82 -13.23
CA ALA A 11 -8.41 -6.20 -13.69
C ALA A 11 -9.19 -7.02 -12.66
N ALA A 12 -8.95 -6.82 -11.36
CA ALA A 12 -9.71 -7.46 -10.30
C ALA A 12 -11.16 -6.94 -10.24
N ALA A 13 -11.39 -5.66 -10.51
CA ALA A 13 -12.74 -5.08 -10.56
C ALA A 13 -13.52 -5.57 -11.79
N VAL A 14 -12.86 -5.69 -12.95
CA VAL A 14 -13.48 -6.19 -14.19
C VAL A 14 -13.69 -7.70 -14.16
N ALA A 15 -12.76 -8.48 -13.63
CA ALA A 15 -12.92 -9.92 -13.46
C ALA A 15 -14.03 -10.30 -12.45
N GLY A 16 -14.34 -9.43 -11.50
CA GLY A 16 -15.46 -9.60 -10.56
C GLY A 16 -16.85 -9.42 -11.19
N CYS A 17 -16.94 -8.84 -12.40
CA CYS A 17 -18.22 -8.64 -13.09
C CYS A 17 -18.75 -9.87 -13.84
N SER A 18 -17.97 -10.95 -13.99
CA SER A 18 -18.34 -12.07 -14.87
C SER A 18 -18.69 -13.39 -14.17
N SER A 19 -18.81 -13.46 -12.87
CA SER A 19 -19.28 -14.70 -12.22
C SER A 19 -20.44 -14.46 -11.26
N ALA A 20 -21.55 -15.06 -11.61
CA ALA A 20 -22.76 -15.16 -10.83
C ALA A 20 -22.55 -15.83 -9.47
N ALA A 21 -23.37 -15.41 -8.53
CA ALA A 21 -23.80 -16.12 -7.33
C ALA A 21 -22.68 -16.68 -6.43
N ALA A 22 -22.32 -15.91 -5.42
CA ALA A 22 -21.77 -16.45 -4.19
C ALA A 22 -22.70 -16.06 -3.03
N ASP A 23 -23.60 -16.96 -2.71
CA ASP A 23 -24.37 -16.91 -1.46
C ASP A 23 -23.39 -16.93 -0.27
N GLY A 24 -23.57 -16.03 0.66
CA GLY A 24 -23.04 -16.11 2.03
C GLY A 24 -22.01 -15.09 2.49
N ALA A 25 -21.40 -14.27 1.60
CA ALA A 25 -20.45 -13.21 2.01
C ALA A 25 -21.06 -11.80 2.02
N HIS A 26 -22.38 -11.72 1.90
CA HIS A 26 -23.10 -10.46 1.81
C HIS A 26 -23.10 -9.71 3.13
N GLY A 27 -22.46 -8.58 3.16
CA GLY A 27 -22.75 -7.54 4.14
C GLY A 27 -21.83 -7.43 5.34
N TYR A 28 -20.67 -8.06 5.39
CA TYR A 28 -19.78 -7.95 6.56
C TYR A 28 -19.33 -6.52 6.85
N TRP A 29 -19.13 -5.70 5.81
CA TRP A 29 -18.72 -4.31 5.97
C TRP A 29 -19.86 -3.33 6.18
N MET A 30 -20.92 -3.46 5.38
CA MET A 30 -21.96 -2.44 5.28
C MET A 30 -23.13 -2.67 6.23
N ASN A 31 -23.34 -3.91 6.69
CA ASN A 31 -24.41 -4.26 7.65
C ASN A 31 -23.86 -4.53 9.06
N SER A 32 -22.58 -4.31 9.30
CA SER A 32 -22.04 -4.45 10.65
C SER A 32 -22.58 -3.33 11.54
N PRO A 33 -23.06 -3.67 12.75
CA PRO A 33 -23.53 -2.67 13.71
C PRO A 33 -22.51 -1.59 14.03
N SER A 34 -21.21 -1.90 13.92
CA SER A 34 -20.13 -0.93 14.11
C SER A 34 -19.99 0.06 12.96
N LEU A 35 -20.21 -0.37 11.69
CA LEU A 35 -20.23 0.56 10.57
C LEU A 35 -21.44 1.49 10.65
N ASN A 36 -22.60 0.98 11.07
CA ASN A 36 -23.76 1.79 11.34
C ASN A 36 -23.52 2.75 12.50
N GLY A 37 -22.82 2.33 13.55
CA GLY A 37 -22.39 3.20 14.64
C GLY A 37 -21.47 4.33 14.19
N TRP A 38 -20.57 4.09 13.23
CA TRP A 38 -19.73 5.15 12.66
C TRP A 38 -20.49 6.11 11.78
N ARG A 39 -21.37 5.57 10.96
CA ARG A 39 -22.28 6.38 10.16
C ARG A 39 -23.01 7.35 11.07
N GLU A 40 -23.52 6.86 12.19
CA GLU A 40 -24.19 7.68 13.20
C GLU A 40 -23.26 8.65 13.92
N ALA A 41 -22.00 8.26 14.22
CA ALA A 41 -21.03 9.14 14.87
C ALA A 41 -20.62 10.31 13.96
N VAL A 42 -20.36 10.06 12.67
CA VAL A 42 -20.11 11.11 11.66
C VAL A 42 -21.31 12.06 11.57
N PHE A 43 -22.54 11.55 11.68
CA PHE A 43 -23.76 12.36 11.70
C PHE A 43 -23.94 13.16 12.98
N ARG A 44 -23.64 12.60 14.16
CA ARG A 44 -23.77 13.29 15.46
C ARG A 44 -22.76 14.41 15.65
N ALA A 45 -21.60 14.32 15.00
CA ALA A 45 -20.62 15.39 15.01
C ALA A 45 -21.11 16.69 14.37
N GLY A 46 -22.27 16.64 13.69
CA GLY A 46 -22.83 17.76 12.95
C GLY A 46 -21.98 18.10 11.73
N VAL A 47 -22.56 18.09 10.53
CA VAL A 47 -21.86 18.62 9.35
C VAL A 47 -21.78 20.14 9.58
N PRO A 48 -20.58 20.73 9.73
CA PRO A 48 -20.47 22.16 9.95
C PRO A 48 -21.11 22.90 8.77
N ALA A 49 -21.76 24.02 9.07
CA ALA A 49 -22.14 24.99 8.05
C ALA A 49 -20.91 25.26 7.17
N GLN A 50 -21.11 25.43 5.87
CA GLN A 50 -19.99 25.64 4.92
C GLN A 50 -18.94 26.55 5.55
N PRO A 51 -17.70 26.10 5.72
CA PRO A 51 -16.65 26.99 6.14
C PRO A 51 -16.47 28.06 5.07
N ALA A 52 -16.29 29.30 5.46
CA ALA A 52 -15.98 30.39 4.54
C ALA A 52 -14.66 30.15 3.77
N VAL A 53 -13.84 29.21 4.23
CA VAL A 53 -12.56 28.78 3.65
C VAL A 53 -12.57 27.28 3.52
N LEU A 54 -12.21 26.78 2.34
CA LEU A 54 -12.06 25.33 2.10
C LEU A 54 -10.95 24.75 3.02
N PRO A 55 -11.14 23.54 3.55
CA PRO A 55 -10.08 22.86 4.29
C PRO A 55 -8.80 22.70 3.46
N PRO A 56 -7.61 22.62 4.08
CA PRO A 56 -6.35 22.43 3.36
C PRO A 56 -6.39 21.23 2.42
N GLY A 57 -5.95 21.43 1.19
CA GLY A 57 -5.92 20.40 0.14
C GLY A 57 -7.25 20.18 -0.57
N VAL A 58 -8.36 20.75 -0.11
CA VAL A 58 -9.66 20.71 -0.81
C VAL A 58 -9.66 21.77 -1.90
N GLU A 59 -9.92 21.35 -3.14
CA GLU A 59 -9.98 22.23 -4.29
C GLU A 59 -11.44 22.46 -4.74
N PRO A 60 -11.80 23.67 -5.19
CA PRO A 60 -13.18 23.99 -5.54
C PRO A 60 -13.60 23.32 -6.85
N MET A 61 -14.72 22.61 -6.82
CA MET A 61 -15.44 22.12 -7.99
C MET A 61 -16.93 22.34 -7.76
N MET A 62 -17.68 22.63 -8.79
CA MET A 62 -19.13 22.68 -8.69
C MET A 62 -19.67 21.26 -8.47
N VAL A 63 -20.59 21.13 -7.53
CA VAL A 63 -21.28 19.88 -7.21
C VAL A 63 -22.79 20.16 -7.25
N GLY A 64 -23.50 19.43 -8.10
CA GLY A 64 -24.95 19.55 -8.32
C GLY A 64 -25.75 18.95 -7.15
N SER A 65 -25.69 19.61 -6.01
CA SER A 65 -26.47 19.28 -4.83
C SER A 65 -27.09 20.54 -4.25
N SER A 66 -28.32 20.44 -3.78
CA SER A 66 -29.00 21.53 -3.07
C SER A 66 -28.51 21.68 -1.63
N SER A 67 -27.77 20.72 -1.10
CA SER A 67 -27.19 20.72 0.25
C SER A 67 -25.73 21.19 0.22
N PRO A 68 -25.41 22.41 0.73
CA PRO A 68 -24.04 22.88 0.85
C PRO A 68 -23.15 21.94 1.66
N ALA A 69 -23.71 21.28 2.66
CA ALA A 69 -23.00 20.32 3.46
C ALA A 69 -22.65 19.04 2.66
N ALA A 70 -23.56 18.56 1.80
CA ALA A 70 -23.29 17.45 0.90
C ALA A 70 -22.21 17.82 -0.13
N GLN A 71 -22.25 19.02 -0.69
CA GLN A 71 -21.21 19.54 -1.60
C GLN A 71 -19.83 19.49 -0.94
N MET A 72 -19.70 19.99 0.30
CA MET A 72 -18.43 19.97 1.03
C MET A 72 -17.93 18.55 1.28
N LEU A 73 -18.80 17.64 1.70
CA LEU A 73 -18.44 16.23 1.90
C LEU A 73 -17.98 15.55 0.61
N VAL A 74 -18.57 15.90 -0.54
CA VAL A 74 -18.09 15.41 -1.83
C VAL A 74 -16.67 15.91 -2.10
N LEU A 75 -16.38 17.19 -1.91
CA LEU A 75 -15.04 17.76 -2.15
C LEU A 75 -13.98 17.17 -1.20
N GLU A 76 -14.32 16.97 0.07
CA GLU A 76 -13.46 16.26 1.01
C GLU A 76 -13.24 14.79 0.58
N GLY A 77 -14.29 14.10 0.15
CA GLY A 77 -14.22 12.75 -0.40
C GLY A 77 -13.32 12.66 -1.63
N MET A 78 -13.43 13.61 -2.55
CA MET A 78 -12.55 13.73 -3.73
C MET A 78 -11.08 13.89 -3.32
N THR A 79 -10.79 14.72 -2.32
CA THR A 79 -9.44 14.94 -1.81
C THR A 79 -8.85 13.65 -1.23
N HIS A 80 -9.61 12.89 -0.46
CA HIS A 80 -9.18 11.59 0.07
C HIS A 80 -8.99 10.55 -1.03
N LEU A 81 -9.93 10.44 -1.97
CA LEU A 81 -9.86 9.50 -3.09
C LEU A 81 -8.57 9.70 -3.90
N LEU A 82 -8.20 10.94 -4.12
CA LEU A 82 -7.03 11.30 -4.90
C LEU A 82 -5.70 11.11 -4.17
N THR A 83 -5.73 10.82 -2.90
CA THR A 83 -4.54 10.52 -2.07
C THR A 83 -4.56 9.09 -1.52
N PHE A 84 -5.32 8.18 -2.18
CA PHE A 84 -5.48 6.76 -1.79
C PHE A 84 -6.05 6.53 -0.39
N GLY A 85 -6.84 7.47 0.09
CA GLY A 85 -7.62 7.33 1.31
C GLY A 85 -9.03 6.77 1.01
N ASP A 86 -9.13 5.62 0.35
CA ASP A 86 -10.39 5.07 -0.16
C ASP A 86 -11.47 4.92 0.92
N MET A 87 -11.10 4.43 2.11
CA MET A 87 -12.02 4.31 3.24
C MET A 87 -12.52 5.69 3.71
N ARG A 88 -11.62 6.67 3.80
CA ARG A 88 -11.96 8.03 4.19
C ARG A 88 -12.85 8.70 3.15
N ALA A 89 -12.53 8.50 1.86
CA ALA A 89 -13.33 8.96 0.75
C ALA A 89 -14.74 8.35 0.79
N PHE A 90 -14.83 7.03 0.97
CA PHE A 90 -16.10 6.32 1.08
C PHE A 90 -17.00 6.90 2.19
N LEU A 91 -16.45 7.12 3.38
CA LEU A 91 -17.21 7.68 4.51
C LEU A 91 -17.77 9.08 4.20
N LYS A 92 -16.99 9.93 3.51
CA LYS A 92 -17.44 11.27 3.11
C LYS A 92 -18.54 11.21 2.05
N PHE A 93 -18.39 10.38 1.01
CA PHE A 93 -19.43 10.21 -0.01
C PHE A 93 -20.70 9.57 0.56
N ASP A 94 -20.59 8.57 1.44
CA ASP A 94 -21.74 7.97 2.10
C ASP A 94 -22.48 8.98 3.00
N ALA A 95 -21.74 9.83 3.70
CA ALA A 95 -22.33 10.93 4.49
C ALA A 95 -23.02 11.97 3.58
N ALA A 96 -22.43 12.32 2.43
CA ALA A 96 -23.06 13.21 1.47
C ALA A 96 -24.39 12.64 0.95
N LEU A 97 -24.45 11.35 0.63
CA LEU A 97 -25.67 10.66 0.17
C LEU A 97 -26.78 10.59 1.21
N ARG A 98 -26.46 10.72 2.48
CA ARG A 98 -27.48 10.81 3.54
C ARG A 98 -28.10 12.19 3.62
N LEU A 99 -27.35 13.23 3.27
CA LEU A 99 -27.84 14.61 3.22
C LEU A 99 -28.57 14.88 1.90
N ASP A 100 -28.10 14.30 0.82
CA ASP A 100 -28.67 14.41 -0.54
C ASP A 100 -28.54 13.08 -1.28
N PRO A 101 -29.55 12.22 -1.25
CA PRO A 101 -29.58 10.94 -1.95
C PRO A 101 -29.49 11.06 -3.48
N ASP A 102 -29.72 12.24 -4.02
CA ASP A 102 -29.71 12.54 -5.45
C ASP A 102 -28.42 13.23 -5.90
N CYS A 103 -27.43 13.38 -5.04
CA CYS A 103 -26.12 13.91 -5.39
C CYS A 103 -25.36 12.95 -6.29
N LEU A 104 -25.26 13.24 -7.59
CA LEU A 104 -24.59 12.40 -8.59
C LEU A 104 -23.12 12.15 -8.22
N MET A 105 -22.38 13.21 -7.90
CA MET A 105 -20.94 13.11 -7.58
C MET A 105 -20.67 12.31 -6.30
N ALA A 106 -21.60 12.26 -5.36
CA ALA A 106 -21.48 11.39 -4.20
C ALA A 106 -21.64 9.91 -4.56
N HIS A 107 -22.56 9.55 -5.48
CA HIS A 107 -22.65 8.20 -6.04
C HIS A 107 -21.43 7.82 -6.84
N TRP A 108 -20.92 8.74 -7.66
CA TRP A 108 -19.70 8.57 -8.43
C TRP A 108 -18.50 8.29 -7.50
N GLY A 109 -18.30 9.12 -6.49
CA GLY A 109 -17.19 8.98 -5.55
C GLY A 109 -17.28 7.72 -4.70
N ARG A 110 -18.50 7.33 -4.27
CA ARG A 110 -18.72 6.07 -3.56
C ARG A 110 -18.38 4.86 -4.43
N CYS A 111 -18.73 4.89 -5.72
CA CYS A 111 -18.35 3.84 -6.66
C CYS A 111 -16.83 3.75 -6.82
N MET A 112 -16.17 4.88 -7.03
CA MET A 112 -14.71 4.96 -7.18
C MET A 112 -13.97 4.46 -5.94
N SER A 113 -14.38 4.87 -4.74
CA SER A 113 -13.74 4.47 -3.49
C SER A 113 -13.90 2.97 -3.18
N LEU A 114 -14.88 2.30 -3.78
CA LEU A 114 -15.12 0.87 -3.62
C LEU A 114 -14.48 0.01 -4.71
N MET A 115 -13.79 0.58 -5.70
CA MET A 115 -13.22 -0.19 -6.82
C MET A 115 -12.21 -1.24 -6.38
N GLY A 116 -11.39 -0.92 -5.37
CA GLY A 116 -10.40 -1.84 -4.81
C GLY A 116 -10.91 -2.76 -3.69
N ALA A 117 -12.14 -2.58 -3.25
CA ALA A 117 -12.64 -3.19 -2.02
C ALA A 117 -13.13 -4.65 -2.14
N GLY A 118 -13.01 -5.26 -3.31
CA GLY A 118 -13.33 -6.67 -3.53
C GLY A 118 -14.84 -6.96 -3.72
N PRO A 119 -15.21 -8.25 -3.81
CA PRO A 119 -16.58 -8.68 -4.14
C PRO A 119 -17.64 -8.28 -3.10
N ALA A 120 -17.27 -8.16 -1.84
CA ALA A 120 -18.18 -7.81 -0.75
C ALA A 120 -18.90 -6.46 -0.93
N PHE A 121 -18.37 -5.59 -1.78
CA PHE A 121 -18.94 -4.27 -2.07
C PHE A 121 -19.63 -4.17 -3.44
N GLN A 122 -19.83 -5.29 -4.11
CA GLN A 122 -20.41 -5.30 -5.45
C GLN A 122 -21.81 -4.71 -5.48
N GLU A 123 -22.66 -5.03 -4.51
CA GLU A 123 -24.02 -4.50 -4.44
C GLU A 123 -24.05 -2.98 -4.32
N GLN A 124 -23.19 -2.42 -3.46
CA GLN A 124 -23.11 -0.96 -3.27
C GLN A 124 -22.57 -0.27 -4.53
N ARG A 125 -21.58 -0.87 -5.21
CA ARG A 125 -21.11 -0.36 -6.50
C ARG A 125 -22.22 -0.37 -7.56
N VAL A 126 -22.91 -1.50 -7.71
CA VAL A 126 -24.01 -1.64 -8.65
C VAL A 126 -25.14 -0.65 -8.35
N HIS A 127 -25.52 -0.51 -7.07
CA HIS A 127 -26.50 0.49 -6.64
C HIS A 127 -26.07 1.92 -7.01
N SER A 128 -24.82 2.29 -6.69
CA SER A 128 -24.31 3.63 -7.01
C SER A 128 -24.23 3.86 -8.51
N MET A 129 -23.78 2.88 -9.30
CA MET A 129 -23.75 2.98 -10.76
C MET A 129 -25.14 3.15 -11.36
N LYS A 130 -26.12 2.36 -10.89
CA LYS A 130 -27.50 2.48 -11.37
C LYS A 130 -28.06 3.87 -11.07
N ARG A 131 -27.89 4.34 -9.83
CA ARG A 131 -28.42 5.65 -9.43
C ARG A 131 -27.71 6.80 -10.17
N MET A 132 -26.40 6.73 -10.31
CA MET A 132 -25.62 7.69 -11.08
C MET A 132 -26.11 7.78 -12.54
N LYS A 133 -26.36 6.63 -13.19
CA LYS A 133 -26.92 6.60 -14.55
C LYS A 133 -28.29 7.24 -14.64
N GLU A 134 -29.19 6.96 -13.68
CA GLU A 134 -30.53 7.59 -13.62
C GLU A 134 -30.42 9.11 -13.46
N LEU A 135 -29.53 9.58 -12.59
CA LEU A 135 -29.31 11.01 -12.33
C LEU A 135 -28.69 11.72 -13.53
N ALA A 136 -27.74 11.07 -14.21
CA ALA A 136 -27.09 11.63 -15.42
C ALA A 136 -28.06 11.85 -16.58
N LEU A 137 -29.18 11.12 -16.63
CA LEU A 137 -30.22 11.28 -17.66
C LEU A 137 -31.20 12.43 -17.36
N ARG A 138 -31.15 13.05 -16.19
CA ARG A 138 -32.02 14.17 -15.85
C ARG A 138 -31.66 15.42 -16.67
N PRO A 139 -32.65 16.20 -17.12
CA PRO A 139 -32.40 17.42 -17.91
C PRO A 139 -31.61 18.49 -17.16
N ASP A 140 -31.73 18.53 -15.82
CA ASP A 140 -31.07 19.47 -14.91
C ASP A 140 -29.69 19.00 -14.44
N CYS A 141 -29.24 17.81 -14.87
CA CYS A 141 -27.90 17.30 -14.51
C CYS A 141 -26.80 18.18 -15.13
N PRO A 142 -25.84 18.69 -14.32
CA PRO A 142 -24.70 19.45 -14.84
C PRO A 142 -23.90 18.63 -15.86
N GLU A 143 -23.54 19.25 -17.00
CA GLU A 143 -22.82 18.55 -18.08
C GLU A 143 -21.50 17.94 -17.62
N GLN A 144 -20.75 18.66 -16.75
CA GLN A 144 -19.49 18.16 -16.19
C GLN A 144 -19.70 16.89 -15.35
N GLU A 145 -20.72 16.84 -14.50
CA GLU A 145 -21.02 15.66 -13.69
C GLU A 145 -21.48 14.47 -14.54
N ARG A 146 -22.27 14.75 -15.58
CA ARG A 146 -22.64 13.75 -16.59
C ARG A 146 -21.41 13.15 -17.25
N ALA A 147 -20.45 13.98 -17.65
CA ALA A 147 -19.21 13.52 -18.26
C ALA A 147 -18.38 12.64 -17.30
N TYR A 148 -18.33 12.98 -16.01
CA TYR A 148 -17.71 12.13 -14.99
C TYR A 148 -18.40 10.78 -14.85
N ALA A 149 -19.74 10.77 -14.86
CA ALA A 149 -20.52 9.53 -14.80
C ALA A 149 -20.26 8.64 -16.02
N ASP A 150 -20.25 9.22 -17.22
CA ASP A 150 -19.99 8.51 -18.47
C ASP A 150 -18.56 7.98 -18.52
N ALA A 151 -17.55 8.76 -18.11
CA ALA A 151 -16.16 8.31 -18.05
C ALA A 151 -15.96 7.14 -17.08
N LEU A 152 -16.65 7.16 -15.94
CA LEU A 152 -16.63 6.02 -15.02
C LEU A 152 -17.35 4.79 -15.60
N ALA A 153 -18.46 4.99 -16.28
CA ALA A 153 -19.17 3.88 -16.95
C ALA A 153 -18.28 3.22 -18.02
N VAL A 154 -17.61 4.02 -18.86
CA VAL A 154 -16.64 3.52 -19.86
C VAL A 154 -15.49 2.78 -19.16
N LEU A 155 -14.95 3.31 -18.06
CA LEU A 155 -13.89 2.66 -17.31
C LEU A 155 -14.29 1.25 -16.83
N LEU A 156 -15.49 1.11 -16.32
CA LEU A 156 -16.01 -0.14 -15.74
C LEU A 156 -16.49 -1.15 -16.79
N MET A 157 -17.01 -0.68 -17.92
CA MET A 157 -17.58 -1.53 -18.97
C MET A 157 -16.57 -1.88 -20.07
N ASP A 158 -15.77 -0.91 -20.50
CA ASP A 158 -14.89 -0.99 -21.66
C ASP A 158 -13.41 -1.01 -21.31
N GLY A 159 -13.09 -0.68 -20.07
CA GLY A 159 -11.75 -0.72 -19.52
C GLY A 159 -10.94 0.59 -19.65
N PRO A 160 -9.69 0.57 -19.11
CA PRO A 160 -8.91 1.80 -18.91
C PRO A 160 -8.48 2.48 -20.20
N VAL A 161 -8.24 1.73 -21.27
CA VAL A 161 -7.78 2.30 -22.55
C VAL A 161 -8.85 3.19 -23.17
N LYS A 162 -10.10 2.71 -23.22
CA LYS A 162 -11.21 3.52 -23.73
C LYS A 162 -11.59 4.68 -22.79
N ALA A 163 -11.42 4.50 -21.49
CA ALA A 163 -11.66 5.56 -20.54
C ALA A 163 -10.68 6.73 -20.68
N GLN A 164 -9.47 6.53 -21.22
CA GLN A 164 -8.52 7.62 -21.49
C GLN A 164 -9.14 8.69 -22.36
N GLU A 165 -9.83 8.33 -23.46
CA GLU A 165 -10.46 9.28 -24.38
C GLU A 165 -11.55 10.13 -23.69
N ALA A 166 -12.35 9.48 -22.82
CA ALA A 166 -13.38 10.19 -22.06
C ALA A 166 -12.77 11.20 -21.07
N TRP A 167 -11.70 10.81 -20.36
CA TRP A 167 -11.02 11.70 -19.41
C TRP A 167 -10.24 12.83 -20.13
N GLU A 168 -9.65 12.57 -21.29
CA GLU A 168 -9.04 13.60 -22.14
C GLU A 168 -10.06 14.64 -22.55
N THR A 169 -11.26 14.19 -22.95
CA THR A 169 -12.39 15.08 -23.30
C THR A 169 -12.79 15.97 -22.11
N ILE A 170 -12.90 15.41 -20.90
CA ILE A 170 -13.19 16.17 -19.69
C ILE A 170 -12.12 17.24 -19.46
N CYS A 171 -10.83 16.85 -19.50
CA CYS A 171 -9.71 17.76 -19.29
C CYS A 171 -9.66 18.91 -20.32
N SER A 172 -9.98 18.62 -21.58
CA SER A 172 -9.97 19.62 -22.65
C SER A 172 -11.16 20.57 -22.59
N THR A 173 -12.34 20.08 -22.17
CA THR A 173 -13.59 20.86 -22.07
C THR A 173 -13.59 21.72 -20.81
N TRP A 174 -13.29 21.13 -19.64
CA TRP A 174 -13.27 21.85 -18.37
C TRP A 174 -11.83 22.07 -17.88
N LYS A 175 -11.10 22.97 -18.56
CA LYS A 175 -9.66 23.24 -18.32
C LYS A 175 -9.31 23.62 -16.87
N ARG A 176 -10.28 24.11 -16.10
CA ARG A 176 -10.09 24.49 -14.68
C ARG A 176 -10.50 23.41 -13.71
N ASP A 177 -10.91 22.23 -14.19
CA ASP A 177 -11.21 21.09 -13.33
C ASP A 177 -9.98 20.71 -12.51
N PRO A 178 -10.09 20.70 -11.17
CA PRO A 178 -8.93 20.36 -10.34
C PRO A 178 -8.67 18.87 -10.27
N TYR A 179 -9.64 18.02 -10.58
CA TYR A 179 -9.60 16.59 -10.32
C TYR A 179 -9.39 15.73 -11.57
N ALA A 180 -10.04 16.07 -12.67
CA ALA A 180 -10.01 15.30 -13.92
C ALA A 180 -8.58 15.02 -14.45
N PRO A 181 -7.64 15.99 -14.45
CA PRO A 181 -6.27 15.72 -14.93
C PRO A 181 -5.56 14.61 -14.18
N ARG A 182 -5.91 14.39 -12.92
CA ARG A 182 -5.29 13.35 -12.10
C ARG A 182 -5.85 11.97 -12.40
N PHE A 183 -7.16 11.84 -12.60
CA PHE A 183 -7.74 10.58 -13.06
C PHE A 183 -7.21 10.23 -14.43
N TYR A 184 -7.08 11.21 -15.32
CA TYR A 184 -6.47 11.02 -16.63
C TYR A 184 -5.01 10.56 -16.53
N ALA A 185 -4.17 11.25 -15.74
CA ALA A 185 -2.78 10.87 -15.53
C ALA A 185 -2.62 9.46 -14.94
N MET A 186 -3.54 9.06 -14.05
CA MET A 186 -3.53 7.69 -13.49
C MET A 186 -3.82 6.63 -14.55
N LEU A 187 -4.64 6.91 -15.54
CA LEU A 187 -4.95 5.98 -16.62
C LEU A 187 -3.86 5.92 -17.68
N LEU A 188 -3.18 7.04 -17.93
CA LEU A 188 -2.10 7.15 -18.90
C LEU A 188 -0.83 6.40 -18.48
N ARG A 189 -0.51 6.41 -17.19
CA ARG A 189 0.79 5.94 -16.70
C ARG A 189 1.05 4.49 -17.06
N ASP A 190 2.15 4.22 -17.73
CA ASP A 190 2.65 2.90 -18.10
C ASP A 190 3.99 2.53 -17.41
N GLY A 191 4.53 3.47 -16.60
CA GLY A 191 5.70 3.26 -15.77
C GLY A 191 7.03 3.43 -16.49
N PHE A 192 8.02 2.63 -16.08
CA PHE A 192 9.41 2.72 -16.55
C PHE A 192 9.88 1.37 -17.07
N ASP A 193 10.79 1.38 -18.05
CA ASP A 193 11.46 0.19 -18.52
C ASP A 193 12.56 -0.31 -17.56
N GLY A 194 13.26 -1.39 -17.92
CA GLY A 194 14.32 -1.97 -17.11
C GLY A 194 15.57 -1.07 -16.96
N GLN A 195 15.73 -0.08 -17.83
CA GLN A 195 16.80 0.91 -17.82
C GLN A 195 16.40 2.19 -17.07
N GLY A 196 15.13 2.34 -16.71
CA GLY A 196 14.62 3.50 -16.01
C GLY A 196 14.10 4.60 -16.93
N ASN A 197 13.91 4.32 -18.21
CA ASN A 197 13.28 5.28 -19.11
C ASN A 197 11.75 5.23 -18.94
N PRO A 198 11.08 6.39 -18.83
CA PRO A 198 9.64 6.44 -18.74
C PRO A 198 9.00 6.03 -20.07
N GLY A 199 7.91 5.26 -20.00
CA GLY A 199 7.05 4.99 -21.16
C GLY A 199 6.39 6.26 -21.70
N GLU A 200 5.78 6.16 -22.87
CA GLU A 200 5.12 7.33 -23.49
C GLU A 200 3.89 7.78 -22.66
N GLY A 201 3.12 6.81 -22.12
CA GLY A 201 2.02 7.12 -21.22
C GLY A 201 2.49 7.78 -19.92
N GLN A 202 3.66 7.37 -19.40
CA GLN A 202 4.26 7.96 -18.21
C GLN A 202 4.67 9.43 -18.46
N LYS A 203 5.29 9.70 -19.62
CA LYS A 203 5.67 11.07 -20.02
C LYS A 203 4.44 11.96 -20.17
N GLU A 204 3.40 11.44 -20.80
CA GLU A 204 2.14 12.15 -20.97
C GLU A 204 1.45 12.43 -19.64
N ALA A 205 1.39 11.44 -18.73
CA ALA A 205 0.86 11.61 -17.39
C ALA A 205 1.58 12.73 -16.62
N VAL A 206 2.90 12.79 -16.71
CA VAL A 206 3.72 13.86 -16.11
C VAL A 206 3.36 15.21 -16.75
N ARG A 207 3.28 15.28 -18.08
CA ARG A 207 2.93 16.52 -18.81
C ARG A 207 1.56 17.07 -18.39
N VAL A 208 0.56 16.21 -18.26
CA VAL A 208 -0.78 16.58 -17.81
C VAL A 208 -0.75 17.19 -16.40
N VAL A 209 -0.03 16.56 -15.47
CA VAL A 209 0.07 17.05 -14.09
C VAL A 209 0.89 18.34 -13.99
N GLU A 210 1.98 18.48 -14.77
CA GLU A 210 2.78 19.70 -14.83
C GLU A 210 2.01 20.88 -15.38
N ALA A 211 1.10 20.67 -16.34
CA ALA A 211 0.21 21.71 -16.82
C ALA A 211 -0.69 22.26 -15.69
N VAL A 212 -1.20 21.37 -14.81
CA VAL A 212 -1.96 21.79 -13.62
C VAL A 212 -1.07 22.58 -12.65
N LEU A 213 0.16 22.10 -12.41
CA LEU A 213 1.09 22.77 -11.48
C LEU A 213 1.56 24.13 -11.99
N LYS A 214 1.62 24.34 -13.30
CA LYS A 214 1.93 25.64 -13.91
C LYS A 214 0.85 26.68 -13.59
N GLU A 215 -0.42 26.29 -13.62
CA GLU A 215 -1.55 27.17 -13.31
C GLU A 215 -1.78 27.30 -11.80
N ARG A 216 -1.57 26.22 -11.07
CA ARG A 216 -1.84 26.09 -9.62
C ARG A 216 -0.66 25.45 -8.89
N PRO A 217 0.45 26.21 -8.67
CA PRO A 217 1.69 25.66 -8.07
C PRO A 217 1.52 25.06 -6.66
N GLY A 218 0.45 25.47 -5.96
CA GLY A 218 0.10 24.98 -4.61
C GLY A 218 -0.96 23.87 -4.59
N SER A 219 -1.37 23.33 -5.75
CA SER A 219 -2.31 22.20 -5.78
C SER A 219 -1.70 20.98 -5.10
N GLN A 220 -2.16 20.70 -3.89
CA GLN A 220 -1.70 19.52 -3.11
C GLN A 220 -1.92 18.25 -3.91
N ALA A 221 -3.04 18.16 -4.54
CA ALA A 221 -3.46 17.04 -5.34
C ALA A 221 -2.55 16.80 -6.55
N ALA A 222 -2.15 17.86 -7.26
CA ALA A 222 -1.24 17.74 -8.39
C ALA A 222 0.21 17.48 -7.93
N LEU A 223 0.68 18.10 -6.86
CA LEU A 223 1.97 17.81 -6.25
C LEU A 223 2.08 16.36 -5.80
N PHE A 224 1.05 15.85 -5.13
CA PHE A 224 0.98 14.45 -4.72
C PHE A 224 1.06 13.50 -5.93
N MET A 225 0.25 13.76 -6.97
CA MET A 225 0.26 12.95 -8.18
C MET A 225 1.61 13.01 -8.90
N ARG A 226 2.22 14.20 -9.00
CA ARG A 226 3.51 14.38 -9.67
C ARG A 226 4.61 13.53 -8.98
N ALA A 227 4.68 13.57 -7.65
CA ALA A 227 5.60 12.73 -6.89
C ALA A 227 5.27 11.22 -7.03
N LEU A 228 3.99 10.87 -7.05
CA LEU A 228 3.52 9.50 -7.23
C LEU A 228 3.88 8.90 -8.59
N LEU A 229 3.83 9.69 -9.66
CA LEU A 229 4.22 9.23 -11.01
C LEU A 229 5.70 8.84 -11.07
N GLU A 230 6.56 9.54 -10.34
CA GLU A 230 8.00 9.27 -10.26
C GLU A 230 8.36 8.23 -9.19
N GLU A 231 7.46 7.98 -8.24
CA GLU A 231 7.72 7.03 -7.15
C GLU A 231 8.02 5.61 -7.65
N VAL A 232 7.42 5.21 -8.76
CA VAL A 232 7.63 3.89 -9.39
C VAL A 232 8.89 3.80 -10.24
N ALA A 233 9.64 4.89 -10.41
CA ALA A 233 10.92 4.89 -11.11
C ALA A 233 11.94 3.96 -10.42
N PRO A 234 12.89 3.36 -11.13
CA PRO A 234 13.95 2.53 -10.51
C PRO A 234 14.76 3.30 -9.46
N SER A 235 14.95 4.60 -9.64
CA SER A 235 15.58 5.52 -8.68
C SER A 235 14.73 6.77 -8.49
N ILE A 236 14.71 7.30 -7.28
CA ILE A 236 14.01 8.55 -6.94
C ILE A 236 14.97 9.73 -7.11
N SER A 237 14.55 10.76 -7.84
CA SER A 237 15.33 11.98 -8.00
C SER A 237 15.20 12.90 -6.77
N PRO A 238 16.20 13.76 -6.50
CA PRO A 238 16.06 14.81 -5.48
C PRO A 238 14.86 15.74 -5.74
N GLU A 239 14.53 16.00 -7.00
CA GLU A 239 13.37 16.80 -7.41
C GLU A 239 12.06 16.13 -6.96
N THR A 240 11.93 14.82 -7.11
CA THR A 240 10.74 14.07 -6.66
C THR A 240 10.55 14.20 -5.14
N VAL A 241 11.65 14.14 -4.37
CA VAL A 241 11.60 14.35 -2.92
C VAL A 241 11.12 15.76 -2.59
N GLU A 242 11.61 16.79 -3.33
CA GLU A 242 11.20 18.16 -3.10
C GLU A 242 9.72 18.40 -3.47
N ILE A 243 9.24 17.79 -4.55
CA ILE A 243 7.82 17.82 -4.90
C ILE A 243 6.96 17.17 -3.81
N ALA A 244 7.40 16.03 -3.24
CA ALA A 244 6.71 15.40 -2.13
C ALA A 244 6.70 16.29 -0.86
N ARG A 245 7.80 17.02 -0.57
CA ARG A 245 7.84 18.02 0.51
C ARG A 245 6.85 19.17 0.27
N ARG A 246 6.76 19.67 -0.95
CA ARG A 246 5.78 20.69 -1.33
C ARG A 246 4.34 20.18 -1.19
N ALA A 247 4.08 18.90 -1.52
CA ALA A 247 2.75 18.30 -1.31
C ALA A 247 2.36 18.26 0.17
N VAL A 248 3.32 17.96 1.08
CA VAL A 248 3.13 18.05 2.52
C VAL A 248 2.89 19.50 2.96
N ALA A 249 3.70 20.46 2.46
CA ALA A 249 3.54 21.87 2.81
C ALA A 249 2.18 22.44 2.38
N ALA A 250 1.65 22.00 1.21
CA ALA A 250 0.34 22.40 0.73
C ALA A 250 -0.82 21.86 1.57
N ASN A 251 -0.65 20.69 2.19
CA ASN A 251 -1.62 20.12 3.15
C ASN A 251 -0.89 19.33 4.25
N PRO A 252 -0.47 19.99 5.33
CA PRO A 252 0.23 19.34 6.45
C PRO A 252 -0.59 18.27 7.18
N PHE A 253 -1.90 18.26 7.00
CA PHE A 253 -2.82 17.30 7.63
C PHE A 253 -3.10 16.06 6.77
N SER A 254 -2.45 15.95 5.61
CA SER A 254 -2.57 14.79 4.74
C SER A 254 -1.64 13.66 5.19
N ALA A 255 -2.18 12.64 5.88
CA ALA A 255 -1.43 11.45 6.24
C ALA A 255 -0.78 10.78 5.02
N SER A 256 -1.49 10.72 3.89
CA SER A 256 -0.99 10.13 2.65
C SER A 256 0.17 10.92 2.04
N ALA A 257 0.16 12.27 2.13
CA ALA A 257 1.28 13.08 1.66
C ALA A 257 2.55 12.84 2.49
N HIS A 258 2.42 12.77 3.82
CA HIS A 258 3.52 12.38 4.70
C HIS A 258 4.02 10.97 4.42
N HIS A 259 3.12 10.02 4.13
CA HIS A 259 3.50 8.66 3.77
C HIS A 259 4.28 8.61 2.45
N LEU A 260 3.82 9.31 1.42
CA LEU A 260 4.53 9.41 0.14
C LEU A 260 5.91 10.06 0.30
N LEU A 261 6.01 11.15 1.06
CA LEU A 261 7.31 11.75 1.39
C LEU A 261 8.22 10.75 2.10
N GLY A 262 7.69 10.04 3.11
CA GLY A 262 8.42 9.00 3.82
C GLY A 262 8.94 7.91 2.89
N HIS A 263 8.13 7.49 1.92
CA HIS A 263 8.53 6.49 0.93
C HIS A 263 9.62 7.02 -0.03
N CYS A 264 9.51 8.24 -0.52
CA CYS A 264 10.56 8.87 -1.34
C CYS A 264 11.89 8.96 -0.56
N LEU A 265 11.86 9.38 0.70
CA LEU A 265 13.03 9.46 1.57
C LEU A 265 13.61 8.06 1.88
N PHE A 266 12.75 7.07 2.12
CA PHE A 266 13.18 5.68 2.31
C PHE A 266 13.95 5.17 1.09
N ARG A 267 13.46 5.43 -0.11
CA ARG A 267 14.08 4.98 -1.36
C ARG A 267 15.37 5.73 -1.71
N THR A 268 15.55 6.94 -1.21
CA THR A 268 16.82 7.69 -1.36
C THR A 268 17.83 7.40 -0.24
N GLY A 269 17.45 6.57 0.76
CA GLY A 269 18.32 6.19 1.87
C GLY A 269 18.41 7.22 3.00
N ASP A 270 17.53 8.22 3.02
CA ASP A 270 17.29 9.09 4.18
C ASP A 270 16.29 8.40 5.13
N TYR A 271 16.77 7.37 5.82
CA TYR A 271 15.92 6.56 6.69
C TYR A 271 15.43 7.28 7.94
N GLU A 272 16.19 8.24 8.45
CA GLU A 272 15.78 9.06 9.59
C GLU A 272 14.67 10.04 9.18
N GLY A 273 14.85 10.73 8.06
CA GLY A 273 13.81 11.58 7.47
C GLY A 273 12.55 10.78 7.12
N ALA A 274 12.72 9.58 6.56
CA ALA A 274 11.61 8.66 6.28
C ALA A 274 10.85 8.28 7.54
N SER A 275 11.57 7.88 8.61
CA SER A 275 10.97 7.55 9.90
C SER A 275 10.20 8.72 10.51
N ALA A 276 10.70 9.95 10.36
CA ALA A 276 10.01 11.16 10.82
C ALA A 276 8.71 11.42 10.03
N ALA A 277 8.76 11.31 8.71
CA ALA A 277 7.59 11.47 7.85
C ALA A 277 6.53 10.40 8.11
N PHE A 278 6.91 9.13 8.24
CA PHE A 278 5.99 8.04 8.59
C PHE A 278 5.41 8.21 10.01
N LYS A 279 6.18 8.75 10.96
CA LYS A 279 5.67 9.06 12.30
C LYS A 279 4.54 10.10 12.24
N GLU A 280 4.70 11.12 11.41
CA GLU A 280 3.66 12.13 11.27
C GLU A 280 2.44 11.56 10.56
N SER A 281 2.61 10.76 9.51
CA SER A 281 1.51 10.01 8.88
C SER A 281 0.76 9.13 9.90
N GLU A 282 1.49 8.40 10.77
CA GLU A 282 0.92 7.60 11.85
C GLU A 282 0.09 8.46 12.83
N ASN A 283 0.62 9.61 13.27
CA ASN A 283 -0.07 10.52 14.18
C ASN A 283 -1.38 11.05 13.58
N LEU A 284 -1.35 11.43 12.29
CA LEU A 284 -2.52 11.92 11.57
C LEU A 284 -3.58 10.82 11.37
N CYS A 285 -3.16 9.58 11.13
CA CYS A 285 -4.08 8.45 11.08
C CYS A 285 -4.78 8.24 12.41
N LEU A 286 -4.03 8.17 13.52
CA LEU A 286 -4.59 8.00 14.86
C LEU A 286 -5.50 9.16 15.27
N ALA A 287 -5.16 10.39 14.91
CA ALA A 287 -5.99 11.57 15.18
C ALA A 287 -7.31 11.49 14.43
N TRP A 288 -7.28 11.10 13.14
CA TRP A 288 -8.48 10.92 12.33
C TRP A 288 -9.34 9.75 12.83
N GLU A 289 -8.73 8.58 13.09
CA GLU A 289 -9.43 7.42 13.63
C GLU A 289 -10.16 7.75 14.95
N LYS A 290 -9.50 8.51 15.82
CA LYS A 290 -10.12 8.98 17.08
C LYS A 290 -11.26 9.96 16.82
N ALA A 291 -11.10 10.92 15.92
CA ALA A 291 -12.10 11.92 15.60
C ALA A 291 -13.36 11.31 14.98
N GLU A 292 -13.18 10.36 14.07
CA GLU A 292 -14.28 9.68 13.34
C GLU A 292 -14.75 8.41 14.07
N ASN A 293 -14.17 8.09 15.23
CA ASN A 293 -14.43 6.86 15.99
C ASN A 293 -14.24 5.58 15.15
N VAL A 294 -13.18 5.55 14.32
CA VAL A 294 -12.80 4.45 13.45
C VAL A 294 -11.73 3.60 14.13
N PRO A 295 -11.92 2.28 14.34
CA PRO A 295 -10.84 1.44 14.88
C PRO A 295 -9.67 1.34 13.89
N PRO A 296 -8.40 1.31 14.37
CA PRO A 296 -7.21 1.15 13.52
C PRO A 296 -7.25 -0.08 12.60
N ALA A 297 -7.98 -1.10 13.01
CA ALA A 297 -8.18 -2.33 12.23
C ALA A 297 -8.86 -2.10 10.87
N LEU A 298 -9.55 -1.01 10.68
CA LEU A 298 -10.32 -0.73 9.48
C LEU A 298 -9.58 0.16 8.50
N ASP A 299 -8.77 1.10 8.99
CA ASP A 299 -7.90 1.93 8.15
C ASP A 299 -6.51 1.31 8.09
N ASP A 300 -6.09 0.84 6.91
CA ASP A 300 -4.77 0.25 6.73
C ASP A 300 -3.64 1.30 6.68
N ALA A 301 -3.96 2.59 6.54
CA ALA A 301 -2.98 3.67 6.46
C ALA A 301 -2.13 3.78 7.73
N TYR A 302 -2.73 3.55 8.92
CA TYR A 302 -1.98 3.46 10.17
C TYR A 302 -0.94 2.35 10.11
N PHE A 303 -1.35 1.12 9.75
CA PHE A 303 -0.42 -0.01 9.68
C PHE A 303 0.65 0.18 8.61
N ARG A 304 0.32 0.70 7.45
CA ARG A 304 1.30 1.03 6.41
C ARG A 304 2.40 1.93 6.96
N SER A 305 2.03 2.99 7.66
CA SER A 305 2.97 4.00 8.18
C SER A 305 3.84 3.45 9.30
N ILE A 306 3.27 2.76 10.29
CA ILE A 306 4.05 2.21 11.41
C ILE A 306 4.99 1.07 10.97
N LEU A 307 4.58 0.24 9.98
CA LEU A 307 5.42 -0.81 9.43
C LEU A 307 6.62 -0.22 8.67
N TYR A 308 6.39 0.78 7.81
CA TYR A 308 7.47 1.49 7.13
C TYR A 308 8.42 2.18 8.09
N ARG A 309 7.86 2.84 9.12
CA ARG A 309 8.67 3.48 10.16
C ARG A 309 9.59 2.50 10.87
N ALA A 310 9.09 1.31 11.25
CA ALA A 310 9.90 0.28 11.88
C ALA A 310 11.04 -0.20 10.96
N VAL A 311 10.75 -0.41 9.68
CA VAL A 311 11.75 -0.83 8.68
C VAL A 311 12.76 0.29 8.40
N SER A 312 12.34 1.57 8.34
CA SER A 312 13.25 2.71 8.18
C SER A 312 14.26 2.79 9.33
N GLU A 313 13.82 2.66 10.57
CA GLU A 313 14.72 2.62 11.74
C GLU A 313 15.67 1.43 11.70
N PHE A 314 15.21 0.29 11.19
CA PHE A 314 16.06 -0.88 11.00
C PHE A 314 17.15 -0.61 9.96
N CYS A 315 16.79 -0.04 8.80
CA CYS A 315 17.75 0.31 7.74
C CYS A 315 18.77 1.37 8.19
N ALA A 316 18.37 2.29 9.08
CA ALA A 316 19.24 3.26 9.72
C ALA A 316 20.19 2.64 10.79
N GLY A 317 20.05 1.35 11.12
CA GLY A 317 20.84 0.68 12.16
C GLY A 317 20.27 0.81 13.58
N HIS A 318 19.15 1.46 13.77
CA HIS A 318 18.50 1.67 15.07
C HIS A 318 17.65 0.46 15.49
N TYR A 319 18.26 -0.73 15.54
CA TYR A 319 17.57 -2.02 15.66
C TYR A 319 16.62 -2.11 16.85
N LYS A 320 17.02 -1.63 18.06
CA LYS A 320 16.14 -1.66 19.25
C LYS A 320 14.92 -0.75 19.10
N LYS A 321 15.09 0.42 18.48
CA LYS A 321 14.01 1.38 18.20
C LYS A 321 13.03 0.77 17.18
N ALA A 322 13.57 0.15 16.12
CA ALA A 322 12.78 -0.56 15.12
C ALA A 322 11.89 -1.65 15.76
N GLU A 323 12.47 -2.48 16.63
CA GLU A 323 11.74 -3.54 17.35
C GLU A 323 10.67 -2.98 18.29
N ALA A 324 10.95 -1.88 19.00
CA ALA A 324 9.96 -1.24 19.88
C ALA A 324 8.76 -0.71 19.07
N ILE A 325 9.01 -0.10 17.90
CA ILE A 325 7.95 0.36 16.99
C ILE A 325 7.15 -0.84 16.45
N ALA A 326 7.82 -1.88 15.98
CA ALA A 326 7.18 -3.10 15.49
C ALA A 326 6.34 -3.79 16.58
N SER A 327 6.83 -3.84 17.82
CA SER A 327 6.10 -4.40 18.95
C SER A 327 4.82 -3.62 19.26
N ARG A 328 4.85 -2.29 19.11
CA ARG A 328 3.65 -1.45 19.24
C ARG A 328 2.62 -1.79 18.15
N ALA A 329 3.04 -1.93 16.88
CA ALA A 329 2.16 -2.36 15.80
C ALA A 329 1.55 -3.74 16.08
N ALA A 330 2.37 -4.67 16.58
CA ALA A 330 1.95 -6.04 16.93
C ALA A 330 0.97 -6.10 18.12
N SER A 331 0.99 -5.10 19.02
CA SER A 331 0.17 -5.04 20.22
C SER A 331 -1.22 -4.42 20.02
N VAL A 332 -1.52 -3.88 18.83
CA VAL A 332 -2.85 -3.36 18.53
C VAL A 332 -3.89 -4.48 18.70
N PRO A 333 -4.99 -4.25 19.43
CA PRO A 333 -6.02 -5.28 19.62
C PRO A 333 -6.61 -5.78 18.30
N LEU A 334 -6.82 -7.09 18.19
CA LEU A 334 -7.46 -7.68 17.02
C LEU A 334 -8.95 -7.35 16.97
N ASP A 335 -9.42 -6.85 15.84
CA ASP A 335 -10.85 -6.63 15.61
C ASP A 335 -11.52 -7.90 15.07
N LYS A 336 -12.20 -8.63 15.98
CA LYS A 336 -12.96 -9.84 15.62
C LYS A 336 -14.24 -9.54 14.81
N LYS A 337 -14.72 -8.30 14.80
CA LYS A 337 -15.92 -7.91 14.07
C LYS A 337 -15.63 -7.72 12.58
N HIS A 338 -14.39 -7.37 12.24
CA HIS A 338 -13.98 -7.09 10.87
C HIS A 338 -12.72 -7.88 10.47
N PRO A 339 -12.78 -9.22 10.45
CA PRO A 339 -11.60 -10.08 10.26
C PRO A 339 -10.94 -9.94 8.87
N LEU A 340 -11.65 -9.38 7.89
CA LEU A 340 -11.18 -9.15 6.52
C LEU A 340 -10.93 -7.67 6.20
N ALA A 341 -10.97 -6.81 7.22
CA ALA A 341 -10.67 -5.40 7.05
C ALA A 341 -9.23 -5.18 6.56
N PRO A 342 -8.95 -4.17 5.71
CA PRO A 342 -7.61 -3.93 5.20
C PRO A 342 -6.56 -3.80 6.31
N GLY A 343 -6.83 -3.02 7.35
CA GLY A 343 -5.94 -2.90 8.51
C GLY A 343 -5.82 -4.21 9.29
N THR A 344 -6.92 -4.93 9.48
CA THR A 344 -6.89 -6.27 10.12
C THR A 344 -5.98 -7.22 9.34
N LEU A 345 -6.14 -7.31 8.01
CA LEU A 345 -5.31 -8.20 7.19
C LEU A 345 -3.82 -7.90 7.33
N LEU A 346 -3.42 -6.63 7.36
CA LEU A 346 -2.03 -6.25 7.59
C LEU A 346 -1.58 -6.60 9.02
N GLN A 347 -2.47 -6.47 10.00
CA GLN A 347 -2.18 -6.80 11.38
C GLN A 347 -1.92 -8.30 11.58
N LEU A 348 -2.73 -9.16 10.95
CA LEU A 348 -2.80 -10.59 11.27
C LEU A 348 -1.48 -11.34 11.16
N TRP A 349 -0.61 -10.99 10.21
CA TRP A 349 0.73 -11.58 10.13
C TRP A 349 1.84 -10.55 9.92
N GLU A 350 1.65 -9.52 9.08
CA GLU A 350 2.68 -8.52 8.79
C GLU A 350 3.12 -7.78 10.06
N ALA A 351 2.20 -7.13 10.76
CA ALA A 351 2.52 -6.39 11.97
C ALA A 351 2.89 -7.34 13.13
N ARG A 352 2.13 -8.41 13.33
CA ARG A 352 2.34 -9.34 14.47
C ARG A 352 3.65 -10.11 14.38
N THR A 353 4.16 -10.42 13.18
CA THR A 353 5.44 -11.12 13.01
C THR A 353 6.63 -10.18 12.83
N LEU A 354 6.39 -8.89 12.57
CA LEU A 354 7.47 -7.94 12.27
C LEU A 354 8.54 -7.87 13.37
N PRO A 355 8.22 -7.86 14.69
CA PRO A 355 9.24 -7.86 15.73
C PRO A 355 10.24 -9.01 15.60
N ALA A 356 9.74 -10.24 15.41
CA ALA A 356 10.57 -11.42 15.22
C ALA A 356 11.38 -11.36 13.92
N ARG A 357 10.77 -10.89 12.82
CA ARG A 357 11.44 -10.73 11.52
C ARG A 357 12.58 -9.71 11.58
N LEU A 358 12.38 -8.58 12.26
CA LEU A 358 13.45 -7.58 12.47
C LEU A 358 14.59 -8.15 13.32
N MET A 359 14.29 -8.92 14.37
CA MET A 359 15.32 -9.59 15.17
C MET A 359 16.15 -10.58 14.34
N LEU A 360 15.50 -11.34 13.45
CA LEU A 360 16.20 -12.28 12.55
C LEU A 360 17.06 -11.58 11.52
N ALA A 361 16.67 -10.40 11.09
CA ALA A 361 17.37 -9.61 10.09
C ALA A 361 18.65 -8.91 10.61
N ARG A 362 18.85 -8.81 11.92
CA ARG A 362 20.02 -8.13 12.51
C ARG A 362 21.35 -8.74 12.04
N PRO A 363 22.42 -7.95 11.93
CA PRO A 363 23.77 -8.46 11.71
C PRO A 363 24.16 -9.50 12.77
N VAL A 364 23.84 -9.23 14.03
CA VAL A 364 23.97 -10.16 15.16
C VAL A 364 22.58 -10.56 15.63
N ILE A 365 22.17 -11.78 15.25
CA ILE A 365 20.83 -12.29 15.61
C ILE A 365 20.80 -12.69 17.09
N PRO A 366 19.74 -12.29 17.84
CA PRO A 366 19.55 -12.65 19.24
C PRO A 366 19.43 -14.16 19.45
N ARG A 367 19.44 -14.61 20.71
CA ARG A 367 19.20 -16.01 21.06
C ARG A 367 17.81 -16.45 20.58
N GLN A 368 17.69 -17.68 20.08
CA GLN A 368 16.43 -18.23 19.52
C GLN A 368 15.23 -18.06 20.44
N ALA A 369 15.40 -18.28 21.74
CA ALA A 369 14.33 -18.12 22.72
C ALA A 369 13.73 -16.70 22.78
N LEU A 370 14.54 -15.65 22.52
CA LEU A 370 14.06 -14.27 22.47
C LEU A 370 13.24 -14.02 21.21
N VAL A 371 13.69 -14.54 20.07
CA VAL A 371 12.96 -14.40 18.80
C VAL A 371 11.65 -15.18 18.85
N LEU A 372 11.63 -16.38 19.42
CA LEU A 372 10.41 -17.16 19.63
C LEU A 372 9.36 -16.41 20.46
N LYS A 373 9.77 -15.70 21.51
CA LYS A 373 8.87 -14.87 22.33
C LYS A 373 8.29 -13.69 21.55
N ALA A 374 8.95 -13.24 20.49
CA ALA A 374 8.48 -12.15 19.66
C ALA A 374 7.50 -12.59 18.55
N PHE A 375 7.36 -13.92 18.33
CA PHE A 375 6.32 -14.44 17.44
C PHE A 375 4.97 -14.43 18.17
N PRO A 376 3.88 -14.08 17.44
CA PRO A 376 2.55 -14.12 18.01
C PRO A 376 2.08 -15.57 18.23
N GLY A 377 1.22 -15.76 19.21
CA GLY A 377 0.43 -16.99 19.34
C GLY A 377 -0.55 -17.17 18.17
N PRO A 378 -1.22 -18.33 18.09
CA PRO A 378 -2.20 -18.60 17.05
C PRO A 378 -3.35 -17.60 17.10
N LEU A 379 -3.94 -17.32 15.93
CA LEU A 379 -5.11 -16.46 15.83
C LEU A 379 -6.35 -17.18 16.41
N PRO A 380 -7.26 -16.43 17.05
CA PRO A 380 -8.57 -16.97 17.43
C PRO A 380 -9.35 -17.47 16.20
N LYS A 381 -10.37 -18.32 16.43
CA LYS A 381 -11.31 -18.71 15.37
C LYS A 381 -12.00 -17.48 14.77
N GLY A 382 -12.26 -17.53 13.46
CA GLY A 382 -12.95 -16.48 12.72
C GLY A 382 -12.04 -15.56 11.89
N PHE A 383 -10.71 -15.70 12.05
CA PHE A 383 -9.76 -15.02 11.16
C PHE A 383 -9.32 -15.94 10.00
N PRO A 384 -8.86 -15.36 8.86
CA PRO A 384 -8.43 -16.15 7.71
C PRO A 384 -7.30 -17.15 8.03
N ASP A 385 -7.45 -18.40 7.61
CA ASP A 385 -6.44 -19.45 7.79
C ASP A 385 -5.10 -19.10 7.13
N LEU A 386 -5.13 -18.35 6.03
CA LEU A 386 -3.94 -17.84 5.36
C LEU A 386 -3.01 -17.10 6.34
N SER A 387 -3.55 -16.31 7.25
CA SER A 387 -2.76 -15.54 8.22
C SER A 387 -2.06 -16.43 9.25
N ASN A 388 -2.73 -17.50 9.71
CA ASN A 388 -2.10 -18.52 10.55
C ASN A 388 -1.01 -19.27 9.77
N GLY A 389 -1.29 -19.63 8.52
CA GLY A 389 -0.33 -20.26 7.62
C GLY A 389 0.91 -19.41 7.40
N MET A 390 0.75 -18.10 7.14
CA MET A 390 1.88 -17.18 6.97
C MET A 390 2.71 -17.01 8.25
N THR A 391 2.08 -17.01 9.43
CA THR A 391 2.81 -17.01 10.71
C THR A 391 3.61 -18.30 10.88
N ALA A 392 3.04 -19.44 10.51
CA ALA A 392 3.74 -20.73 10.53
C ALA A 392 4.90 -20.77 9.52
N VAL A 393 4.72 -20.23 8.30
CA VAL A 393 5.80 -20.06 7.29
C VAL A 393 6.96 -19.27 7.89
N ALA A 394 6.70 -18.11 8.50
CA ALA A 394 7.73 -17.28 9.12
C ALA A 394 8.43 -18.01 10.30
N THR A 395 7.72 -18.85 11.05
CA THR A 395 8.28 -19.65 12.14
C THR A 395 9.21 -20.76 11.62
N GLN A 396 8.84 -21.45 10.51
CA GLN A 396 9.72 -22.43 9.88
C GLN A 396 10.96 -21.78 9.28
N TYR A 397 10.81 -20.63 8.63
CA TYR A 397 11.94 -19.84 8.14
C TYR A 397 12.92 -19.49 9.28
N MET A 398 12.42 -19.03 10.42
CA MET A 398 13.25 -18.79 11.61
C MET A 398 13.99 -20.07 12.03
N GLY A 399 13.29 -21.20 12.10
CA GLY A 399 13.88 -22.50 12.47
C GLY A 399 15.05 -22.87 11.55
N ALA A 400 14.87 -22.70 10.25
CA ALA A 400 15.92 -22.93 9.25
C ALA A 400 17.14 -22.01 9.45
N CYS A 401 16.93 -20.72 9.71
CA CYS A 401 18.02 -19.76 9.95
C CYS A 401 18.87 -20.14 11.17
N TYR A 402 18.27 -20.60 12.26
CA TYR A 402 19.01 -21.04 13.45
C TYR A 402 19.67 -22.40 13.25
N ALA A 403 19.02 -23.33 12.56
CA ALA A 403 19.61 -24.64 12.24
C ALA A 403 20.87 -24.48 11.37
N ALA A 404 20.80 -23.64 10.35
CA ALA A 404 21.95 -23.34 9.48
C ALA A 404 23.15 -22.77 10.23
N ARG A 405 22.92 -21.90 11.22
CA ARG A 405 24.00 -21.36 12.08
C ARG A 405 24.67 -22.39 12.96
N GLN A 406 23.92 -23.44 13.30
CA GLN A 406 24.42 -24.55 14.11
C GLN A 406 25.01 -25.68 13.24
N GLY A 407 25.07 -25.49 11.90
CA GLY A 407 25.55 -26.50 10.96
C GLY A 407 24.61 -27.71 10.81
N ARG A 408 23.35 -27.62 11.26
CA ARG A 408 22.38 -28.72 11.26
C ARG A 408 21.60 -28.75 9.93
N THR A 409 22.23 -29.29 8.89
CA THR A 409 21.66 -29.32 7.53
C THR A 409 20.33 -30.06 7.45
N ASP A 410 20.19 -31.20 8.15
CA ASP A 410 18.93 -31.98 8.18
C ASP A 410 17.78 -31.17 8.80
N ALA A 411 18.07 -30.38 9.82
CA ALA A 411 17.07 -29.52 10.44
C ALA A 411 16.66 -28.34 9.51
N VAL A 412 17.59 -27.83 8.69
CA VAL A 412 17.27 -26.84 7.64
C VAL A 412 16.35 -27.46 6.60
N ALA A 413 16.67 -28.66 6.09
CA ALA A 413 15.85 -29.38 5.13
C ALA A 413 14.45 -29.68 5.68
N SER A 414 14.35 -30.19 6.92
CA SER A 414 13.06 -30.43 7.58
C SER A 414 12.21 -29.17 7.74
N ALA A 415 12.82 -28.03 8.08
CA ALA A 415 12.10 -26.77 8.17
C ALA A 415 11.61 -26.28 6.79
N PHE A 416 12.42 -26.48 5.76
CA PHE A 416 12.05 -26.16 4.38
C PHE A 416 10.87 -27.02 3.89
N ASP A 417 10.89 -28.34 4.15
CA ASP A 417 9.81 -29.25 3.75
C ASP A 417 8.48 -28.88 4.43
N LYS A 418 8.53 -28.57 5.73
CA LYS A 418 7.35 -28.11 6.50
C LYS A 418 6.82 -26.79 5.93
N MET A 419 7.70 -25.83 5.67
CA MET A 419 7.32 -24.55 5.09
C MET A 419 6.70 -24.72 3.70
N SER A 420 7.31 -25.55 2.85
CA SER A 420 6.82 -25.86 1.50
C SER A 420 5.46 -26.56 1.53
N GLY A 421 5.24 -27.45 2.49
CA GLY A 421 3.94 -28.09 2.73
C GLY A 421 2.86 -27.07 3.08
N ILE A 422 3.16 -26.13 4.00
CA ILE A 422 2.23 -25.08 4.39
C ILE A 422 1.93 -24.17 3.17
N LEU A 423 2.95 -23.74 2.42
CA LEU A 423 2.76 -22.89 1.24
C LEU A 423 1.90 -23.58 0.18
N ARG A 424 2.05 -24.90 -0.01
CA ARG A 424 1.22 -25.68 -0.95
C ARG A 424 -0.23 -25.68 -0.50
N LEU A 425 -0.52 -25.95 0.77
CA LEU A 425 -1.88 -25.90 1.32
C LEU A 425 -2.52 -24.51 1.18
N LEU A 426 -1.72 -23.44 1.36
CA LEU A 426 -2.19 -22.08 1.15
C LEU A 426 -2.49 -21.81 -0.33
N MET A 427 -1.69 -22.36 -1.25
CA MET A 427 -1.94 -22.23 -2.70
C MET A 427 -3.18 -23.03 -3.14
N ASP A 428 -3.39 -24.23 -2.61
CA ASP A 428 -4.60 -25.02 -2.88
C ASP A 428 -5.86 -24.31 -2.41
N GLY A 429 -5.78 -23.53 -1.32
CA GLY A 429 -6.84 -22.65 -0.84
C GLY A 429 -6.95 -21.30 -1.55
N ALA A 430 -6.11 -21.04 -2.56
CA ALA A 430 -5.96 -19.71 -3.18
C ALA A 430 -7.27 -19.15 -3.77
N ASP A 431 -8.08 -19.98 -4.41
CA ASP A 431 -9.31 -19.51 -5.05
C ASP A 431 -10.37 -19.06 -4.03
N ALA A 432 -10.45 -19.75 -2.89
CA ALA A 432 -11.30 -19.32 -1.79
C ALA A 432 -10.76 -18.03 -1.13
N ALA A 433 -9.44 -17.95 -0.92
CA ALA A 433 -8.79 -16.79 -0.36
C ALA A 433 -8.90 -15.55 -1.26
N ARG A 434 -8.77 -15.70 -2.58
CA ARG A 434 -8.94 -14.59 -3.55
C ARG A 434 -10.34 -14.02 -3.55
N ARG A 435 -11.36 -14.84 -3.29
CA ARG A 435 -12.75 -14.37 -3.18
C ARG A 435 -13.01 -13.57 -1.90
N GLN A 436 -12.24 -13.81 -0.86
CA GLN A 436 -12.40 -13.19 0.46
C GLN A 436 -11.47 -12.01 0.70
N MET A 437 -10.29 -12.00 0.08
CA MET A 437 -9.22 -11.04 0.35
C MET A 437 -8.79 -10.30 -0.92
N SER A 438 -8.15 -9.14 -0.73
CA SER A 438 -7.59 -8.39 -1.86
C SER A 438 -6.47 -9.18 -2.57
N VAL A 439 -6.40 -9.04 -3.89
CA VAL A 439 -5.35 -9.65 -4.73
C VAL A 439 -3.95 -9.23 -4.27
N SER A 440 -3.80 -7.97 -3.83
CA SER A 440 -2.52 -7.44 -3.33
C SER A 440 -2.05 -8.13 -2.05
N TYR A 441 -2.95 -8.43 -1.13
CA TYR A 441 -2.61 -9.16 0.10
C TYR A 441 -2.14 -10.59 -0.23
N TRP A 442 -2.86 -11.27 -1.12
CA TRP A 442 -2.49 -12.61 -1.59
C TRP A 442 -1.11 -12.61 -2.29
N ALA A 443 -0.89 -11.69 -3.23
CA ALA A 443 0.39 -11.55 -3.92
C ALA A 443 1.55 -11.32 -2.94
N ARG A 444 1.32 -10.56 -1.89
CA ARG A 444 2.29 -10.31 -0.81
C ARG A 444 2.64 -11.59 -0.05
N CYS A 445 1.65 -12.42 0.25
CA CYS A 445 1.88 -13.72 0.91
C CYS A 445 2.74 -14.64 0.04
N LEU A 446 2.43 -14.74 -1.26
CA LEU A 446 3.21 -15.54 -2.22
C LEU A 446 4.65 -15.02 -2.36
N GLN A 447 4.84 -13.71 -2.47
CA GLN A 447 6.16 -13.10 -2.51
C GLN A 447 6.98 -13.44 -1.26
N THR A 448 6.36 -13.37 -0.09
CA THR A 448 7.02 -13.73 1.18
C THR A 448 7.49 -15.18 1.17
N GLY A 449 6.62 -16.10 0.76
CA GLY A 449 6.95 -17.52 0.66
C GLY A 449 8.11 -17.79 -0.32
N SER A 450 8.10 -17.11 -1.46
CA SER A 450 9.17 -17.21 -2.47
C SER A 450 10.51 -16.71 -1.93
N LEU A 451 10.54 -15.53 -1.28
CA LEU A 451 11.76 -14.97 -0.71
C LEU A 451 12.36 -15.86 0.38
N TYR A 452 11.54 -16.34 1.31
CA TYR A 452 12.01 -17.25 2.35
C TYR A 452 12.49 -18.59 1.79
N SER A 453 11.80 -19.14 0.78
CA SER A 453 12.22 -20.36 0.10
C SER A 453 13.59 -20.20 -0.56
N SER A 454 13.82 -19.09 -1.25
CA SER A 454 15.09 -18.81 -1.91
C SER A 454 16.23 -18.67 -0.90
N GLU A 455 16.00 -17.98 0.23
CA GLU A 455 17.02 -17.84 1.26
C GLU A 455 17.32 -19.18 1.96
N ILE A 456 16.31 -19.98 2.32
CA ILE A 456 16.56 -21.31 2.91
C ILE A 456 17.32 -22.21 1.93
N ARG A 457 16.97 -22.22 0.64
CA ARG A 457 17.71 -23.00 -0.37
C ARG A 457 19.17 -22.55 -0.47
N SER A 458 19.43 -21.24 -0.36
CA SER A 458 20.82 -20.75 -0.33
C SER A 458 21.60 -21.25 0.89
N LEU A 459 20.93 -21.49 2.01
CA LEU A 459 21.52 -22.08 3.21
C LEU A 459 21.72 -23.61 3.09
N MET A 460 20.83 -24.29 2.37
CA MET A 460 20.95 -25.75 2.10
C MET A 460 22.03 -26.05 1.08
N PHE A 461 22.20 -25.19 0.08
CA PHE A 461 23.11 -25.38 -1.05
C PHE A 461 24.04 -24.18 -1.19
N PRO A 462 25.04 -24.02 -0.27
CA PRO A 462 25.92 -22.85 -0.26
C PRO A 462 26.68 -22.62 -1.55
N ASP A 463 27.09 -23.68 -2.25
CA ASP A 463 27.82 -23.60 -3.53
C ASP A 463 26.94 -23.04 -4.67
N SER A 464 25.62 -23.16 -4.55
CA SER A 464 24.63 -22.65 -5.51
C SER A 464 23.82 -21.48 -4.94
N ALA A 465 24.27 -20.86 -3.85
CA ALA A 465 23.53 -19.79 -3.17
C ALA A 465 23.22 -18.61 -4.11
N ASN A 466 24.12 -18.28 -5.04
CA ASN A 466 23.93 -17.25 -6.05
C ASN A 466 22.73 -17.53 -6.98
N VAL A 467 22.46 -18.78 -7.32
CA VAL A 467 21.32 -19.16 -8.17
C VAL A 467 20.01 -18.87 -7.44
N TRP A 468 19.88 -19.34 -6.20
CA TRP A 468 18.67 -19.14 -5.40
C TRP A 468 18.44 -17.69 -5.02
N MET A 469 19.49 -16.97 -4.65
CA MET A 469 19.38 -15.57 -4.29
C MET A 469 19.15 -14.65 -5.50
N SER A 470 19.54 -15.05 -6.71
CA SER A 470 19.17 -14.30 -7.93
C SER A 470 17.67 -14.19 -8.13
N GLU A 471 16.91 -15.23 -7.76
CA GLU A 471 15.44 -15.19 -7.78
C GLU A 471 14.90 -14.23 -6.71
N ALA A 472 15.44 -14.30 -5.50
CA ALA A 472 15.07 -13.36 -4.42
C ALA A 472 15.36 -11.90 -4.80
N ILE A 473 16.52 -11.63 -5.40
CA ILE A 473 16.92 -10.30 -5.89
C ILE A 473 15.93 -9.79 -6.95
N ARG A 474 15.51 -10.64 -7.89
CA ARG A 474 14.50 -10.28 -8.90
C ARG A 474 13.14 -10.00 -8.28
N SER A 475 12.71 -10.84 -7.35
CA SER A 475 11.41 -10.72 -6.68
C SER A 475 11.32 -9.49 -5.77
N GLN A 476 12.45 -9.09 -5.17
CA GLN A 476 12.51 -7.96 -4.25
C GLN A 476 12.69 -6.60 -4.96
N ARG A 477 12.75 -6.55 -6.30
CA ARG A 477 13.16 -5.35 -7.05
C ARG A 477 12.40 -4.07 -6.76
N PHE A 478 11.17 -4.15 -6.26
CA PHE A 478 10.32 -2.98 -6.08
C PHE A 478 9.78 -2.93 -4.65
N SER A 479 10.12 -1.85 -3.93
CA SER A 479 9.39 -1.47 -2.73
C SER A 479 8.02 -0.94 -3.16
N SER A 480 6.96 -1.43 -2.54
CA SER A 480 5.62 -0.87 -2.75
C SER A 480 5.48 0.42 -1.95
N LEU A 481 4.86 1.46 -2.54
CA LEU A 481 4.45 2.65 -1.78
C LEU A 481 3.67 2.28 -0.51
N LEU A 482 2.84 1.26 -0.59
CA LEU A 482 1.90 0.92 0.48
C LEU A 482 2.53 0.11 1.61
N LEU A 483 3.52 -0.76 1.30
CA LEU A 483 4.10 -1.67 2.30
C LEU A 483 5.62 -1.75 2.17
N PRO A 484 6.34 -1.80 3.30
CA PRO A 484 7.79 -1.94 3.28
C PRO A 484 8.20 -3.29 2.66
N PRO A 485 9.48 -3.43 2.27
CA PRO A 485 10.00 -4.71 1.82
C PRO A 485 9.70 -5.83 2.84
N VAL A 486 9.33 -7.02 2.36
CA VAL A 486 9.08 -8.18 3.23
C VAL A 486 10.31 -8.50 4.08
N MET A 487 11.47 -8.52 3.44
CA MET A 487 12.77 -8.58 4.13
C MET A 487 13.24 -7.14 4.33
N PRO A 488 13.54 -6.71 5.56
CA PRO A 488 13.96 -5.34 5.85
C PRO A 488 15.42 -5.09 5.43
N TYR A 489 15.93 -5.85 4.48
CA TYR A 489 17.27 -5.77 3.92
C TYR A 489 17.27 -6.22 2.45
N PRO A 490 18.23 -5.78 1.64
CA PRO A 490 18.39 -6.23 0.27
C PRO A 490 18.82 -7.70 0.20
N ALA A 491 18.25 -8.47 -0.72
CA ALA A 491 18.57 -9.88 -0.88
C ALA A 491 20.05 -10.12 -1.22
N GLU A 492 20.70 -9.18 -1.91
CA GLU A 492 22.14 -9.19 -2.17
C GLU A 492 22.97 -9.26 -0.89
N TRP A 493 22.50 -8.66 0.19
CA TRP A 493 23.23 -8.68 1.47
C TRP A 493 23.35 -10.07 2.07
N VAL A 494 22.42 -10.98 1.76
CA VAL A 494 22.52 -12.39 2.17
C VAL A 494 23.76 -13.04 1.54
N LEU A 495 23.97 -12.82 0.22
CA LEU A 495 25.16 -13.29 -0.49
C LEU A 495 26.43 -12.60 0.01
N ALA A 496 26.38 -11.28 0.21
CA ALA A 496 27.52 -10.54 0.73
C ALA A 496 28.02 -11.11 2.06
N ARG A 497 27.11 -11.41 2.99
CA ARG A 497 27.46 -12.03 4.28
C ARG A 497 28.03 -13.45 4.11
N ALA A 498 27.51 -14.22 3.17
CA ALA A 498 28.06 -15.55 2.87
C ALA A 498 29.48 -15.45 2.30
N TYR A 499 29.72 -14.54 1.38
CA TYR A 499 31.06 -14.27 0.81
C TYR A 499 32.04 -13.76 1.86
N LEU A 500 31.63 -12.84 2.74
CA LEU A 500 32.46 -12.36 3.86
C LEU A 500 32.91 -13.53 4.75
N LYS A 501 31.98 -14.43 5.12
CA LYS A 501 32.26 -15.63 5.93
C LYS A 501 33.22 -16.59 5.21
N ALA A 502 33.14 -16.69 3.88
CA ALA A 502 34.00 -17.53 3.06
C ALA A 502 35.35 -16.90 2.73
N GLY A 503 35.67 -15.67 3.20
CA GLY A 503 36.88 -14.96 2.89
C GLY A 503 36.93 -14.40 1.45
N LYS A 504 35.83 -14.40 0.73
CA LYS A 504 35.67 -13.85 -0.62
C LYS A 504 35.35 -12.35 -0.56
N PHE A 505 36.38 -11.57 -0.19
CA PHE A 505 36.18 -10.16 0.16
C PHE A 505 35.76 -9.29 -1.03
N ARG A 506 36.30 -9.59 -2.24
CA ARG A 506 35.95 -8.85 -3.45
C ARG A 506 34.47 -9.08 -3.84
N GLU A 507 34.05 -10.33 -3.91
CA GLU A 507 32.66 -10.70 -4.21
C GLU A 507 31.68 -10.16 -3.15
N CYS A 508 32.11 -10.11 -1.90
CA CYS A 508 31.35 -9.47 -0.83
C CYS A 508 31.15 -7.98 -1.09
N ALA A 509 32.24 -7.25 -1.44
CA ALA A 509 32.16 -5.84 -1.75
C ALA A 509 31.25 -5.56 -2.96
N ASP A 510 31.38 -6.34 -4.05
CA ASP A 510 30.55 -6.22 -5.25
C ASP A 510 29.06 -6.39 -4.93
N MET A 511 28.69 -7.37 -4.08
CA MET A 511 27.32 -7.59 -3.67
C MET A 511 26.80 -6.46 -2.76
N CYS A 512 27.62 -5.93 -1.86
CA CYS A 512 27.25 -4.78 -1.04
C CYS A 512 27.00 -3.54 -1.90
N GLU A 513 27.82 -3.27 -2.89
CA GLU A 513 27.66 -2.13 -3.80
C GLU A 513 26.39 -2.27 -4.66
N GLN A 514 26.04 -3.49 -5.11
CA GLN A 514 24.77 -3.74 -5.78
C GLN A 514 23.57 -3.53 -4.83
N ALA A 515 23.66 -3.99 -3.60
CA ALA A 515 22.64 -3.79 -2.57
C ALA A 515 22.40 -2.30 -2.31
N LEU A 516 23.45 -1.50 -2.21
CA LEU A 516 23.37 -0.05 -1.93
C LEU A 516 22.77 0.76 -3.08
N LYS A 517 22.71 0.24 -4.32
CA LYS A 517 21.97 0.89 -5.42
C LYS A 517 20.46 0.88 -5.17
N ARG A 518 19.94 -0.12 -4.47
CA ARG A 518 18.50 -0.29 -4.18
C ARG A 518 18.11 0.14 -2.76
N PHE A 519 19.03 0.00 -1.83
CA PHE A 519 18.88 0.39 -0.42
C PHE A 519 20.06 1.31 -0.05
N PRO A 520 20.09 2.53 -0.59
CA PRO A 520 21.19 3.45 -0.30
C PRO A 520 21.32 3.66 1.20
N ASN A 521 22.55 3.80 1.69
CA ASN A 521 22.86 4.05 3.11
C ASN A 521 22.37 2.99 4.13
N HIS A 522 21.99 1.78 3.69
CA HIS A 522 21.57 0.73 4.63
C HIS A 522 22.70 0.34 5.57
N ALA A 523 22.55 0.63 6.87
CA ALA A 523 23.63 0.54 7.87
C ALA A 523 24.32 -0.83 7.92
N GLY A 524 23.55 -1.94 7.90
CA GLY A 524 24.13 -3.29 7.93
C GLY A 524 24.92 -3.64 6.68
N VAL A 525 24.53 -3.12 5.51
CA VAL A 525 25.26 -3.32 4.24
C VAL A 525 26.56 -2.54 4.27
N LEU A 526 26.53 -1.27 4.71
CA LEU A 526 27.71 -0.43 4.85
C LEU A 526 28.74 -1.06 5.81
N GLU A 527 28.29 -1.53 6.98
CA GLU A 527 29.15 -2.24 7.94
C GLU A 527 29.80 -3.49 7.32
N THR A 528 29.05 -4.24 6.50
CA THR A 528 29.57 -5.44 5.83
C THR A 528 30.60 -5.07 4.75
N LEU A 529 30.36 -4.00 3.98
CA LEU A 529 31.26 -3.49 2.96
C LEU A 529 32.60 -3.03 3.58
N ASP A 530 32.52 -2.31 4.70
CA ASP A 530 33.74 -1.82 5.41
C ASP A 530 34.56 -3.00 5.94
N LYS A 531 33.92 -4.03 6.48
CA LYS A 531 34.62 -5.26 6.90
C LYS A 531 35.30 -5.95 5.73
N ALA A 532 34.62 -6.10 4.58
CA ALA A 532 35.21 -6.72 3.39
C ALA A 532 36.41 -5.95 2.89
N ARG A 533 36.35 -4.62 2.81
CA ARG A 533 37.44 -3.73 2.36
C ARG A 533 38.61 -3.73 3.33
N SER A 534 38.37 -3.84 4.63
CA SER A 534 39.41 -3.88 5.66
C SER A 534 40.16 -5.21 5.71
N SER A 535 39.44 -6.32 5.44
CA SER A 535 40.01 -7.68 5.50
C SER A 535 40.64 -8.13 4.18
N GLY A 536 40.32 -7.46 3.06
CA GLY A 536 40.88 -7.73 1.73
C GLY A 536 42.18 -6.99 1.41
N LYS A 537 42.66 -6.14 2.34
CA LYS A 537 43.97 -5.48 2.30
C LYS A 537 45.00 -6.36 2.99
#